data_5e86248b810e97be4b92ecbf71acad7c
#
_entry.id   5e86248b810e97be4b92ecbf71acad7c
#
_cell.length_a   1.000
_cell.length_b   1.000
_cell.length_c   1.000
_cell.angle_alpha   90.00
_cell.angle_beta   90.00
_cell.angle_gamma   90.00
#
_symmetry.space_group_name_H-M   'P 1'
#
loop_
_entity.id
_entity.type
_entity.pdbx_description
1 polymer ?
#
loop_
_entity_poly.entity_id
_entity_poly.type
_entity_poly.pdbx_seq_one_letter_code
_entity_poly.pdbx_strand_id
1 'polypeptide(L)'
;MPEEHRPFRGSYIVSGVAAERVFASLLDVGRFPEWAAGLRHSRALDPAGVAETQDLRPGVRLEFTLSAAGLTHKVASILTVVEPPHRLEWSYVEGALGGGSWLVEEEAPGAVRITVSTDYRIRPAWLDRLAHKPFFRRLTEDLLKRSMHRFDAHLRYC
;
A
#
# COMPACT_ATOMS: atom_id res chain seq x y z
N MET A 1 -17.52 -14.06 -19.41
CA MET A 1 -17.77 -13.72 -18.00
C MET A 1 -17.01 -12.48 -17.64
N PRO A 2 -17.67 -11.47 -17.07
CA PRO A 2 -16.90 -10.34 -16.57
C PRO A 2 -15.96 -10.85 -15.49
N GLU A 3 -14.69 -10.59 -15.66
CA GLU A 3 -13.71 -10.89 -14.64
C GLU A 3 -14.03 -10.02 -13.42
N GLU A 4 -14.37 -10.66 -12.32
CA GLU A 4 -14.74 -9.97 -11.10
C GLU A 4 -13.54 -9.17 -10.57
N HIS A 5 -13.65 -7.85 -10.65
CA HIS A 5 -12.82 -6.99 -9.86
C HIS A 5 -13.07 -7.32 -8.39
N ARG A 6 -12.04 -7.68 -7.66
CA ARG A 6 -12.16 -7.93 -6.22
C ARG A 6 -11.58 -6.74 -5.47
N PRO A 7 -12.42 -5.81 -5.03
CA PRO A 7 -11.93 -4.75 -4.17
C PRO A 7 -11.50 -5.36 -2.84
N PHE A 8 -10.33 -4.95 -2.40
CA PHE A 8 -9.85 -5.21 -1.05
C PHE A 8 -10.00 -3.93 -0.24
N ARG A 9 -10.51 -4.04 0.98
CA ARG A 9 -10.62 -2.91 1.89
C ARG A 9 -10.26 -3.36 3.30
N GLY A 10 -9.32 -2.68 3.91
CA GLY A 10 -8.91 -2.91 5.29
C GLY A 10 -8.86 -1.63 6.08
N SER A 11 -9.16 -1.70 7.37
CA SER A 11 -9.18 -0.54 8.24
C SER A 11 -8.51 -0.86 9.56
N TYR A 12 -7.77 0.12 10.12
CA TYR A 12 -7.04 -0.02 11.37
C TYR A 12 -7.10 1.30 12.15
N ILE A 13 -7.24 1.22 13.46
CA ILE A 13 -7.25 2.40 14.33
C ILE A 13 -5.94 2.47 15.11
N VAL A 14 -5.29 3.62 15.04
CA VAL A 14 -4.08 3.93 15.80
C VAL A 14 -4.42 4.97 16.86
N SER A 15 -4.06 4.70 18.09
CA SER A 15 -4.29 5.61 19.22
C SER A 15 -3.00 6.32 19.64
N GLY A 16 -3.11 7.57 20.07
CA GLY A 16 -1.99 8.34 20.60
C GLY A 16 -1.00 8.85 19.54
N VAL A 17 -1.38 8.85 18.27
CA VAL A 17 -0.56 9.35 17.16
C VAL A 17 -1.40 10.32 16.33
N ALA A 18 -0.83 11.46 15.94
CA ALA A 18 -1.53 12.45 15.12
C ALA A 18 -1.67 11.98 13.67
N ALA A 19 -2.74 12.42 13.00
CA ALA A 19 -2.99 12.10 11.58
C ALA A 19 -1.82 12.51 10.68
N GLU A 20 -1.20 13.66 10.95
CA GLU A 20 -0.03 14.15 10.21
C GLU A 20 1.15 13.19 10.30
N ARG A 21 1.39 12.63 11.48
CA ARG A 21 2.46 11.65 11.69
C ARG A 21 2.18 10.34 10.94
N VAL A 22 0.93 9.88 10.98
CA VAL A 22 0.49 8.69 10.25
C VAL A 22 0.70 8.91 8.75
N PHE A 23 0.22 10.01 8.23
CA PHE A 23 0.31 10.32 6.80
C PHE A 23 1.77 10.49 6.35
N ALA A 24 2.60 11.14 7.14
CA ALA A 24 4.03 11.27 6.85
C ALA A 24 4.72 9.91 6.69
N SER A 25 4.34 8.91 7.49
CA SER A 25 4.88 7.55 7.38
C SER A 25 4.37 6.83 6.14
N LEU A 26 3.16 7.12 5.67
CA LEU A 26 2.63 6.62 4.41
C LEU A 26 3.29 7.26 3.18
N LEU A 27 3.91 8.42 3.34
CA LEU A 27 4.70 9.06 2.29
C LEU A 27 6.16 8.61 2.28
N ASP A 28 6.64 8.00 3.34
CA ASP A 28 8.04 7.56 3.46
C ASP A 28 8.23 6.18 2.81
N VAL A 29 8.08 6.16 1.50
CA VAL A 29 8.00 4.94 0.68
C VAL A 29 9.26 4.07 0.80
N GLY A 30 10.45 4.67 0.87
CA GLY A 30 11.69 3.93 0.98
C GLY A 30 11.81 3.08 2.26
N ARG A 31 11.03 3.39 3.28
CA ARG A 31 11.02 2.68 4.56
C ARG A 31 9.87 1.69 4.71
N PHE A 32 9.05 1.51 3.70
CA PHE A 32 7.91 0.58 3.75
C PHE A 32 8.32 -0.87 4.13
N PRO A 33 9.46 -1.42 3.68
CA PRO A 33 9.86 -2.76 4.10
C PRO A 33 10.05 -2.92 5.61
N GLU A 34 10.23 -1.84 6.35
CA GLU A 34 10.39 -1.89 7.81
C GLU A 34 9.09 -2.31 8.52
N TRP A 35 7.94 -2.07 7.89
CA TRP A 35 6.64 -2.41 8.49
C TRP A 35 5.73 -3.24 7.58
N ALA A 36 5.82 -3.13 6.27
CA ALA A 36 4.98 -3.86 5.33
C ALA A 36 5.48 -5.30 5.16
N ALA A 37 4.75 -6.25 5.74
CA ALA A 37 5.09 -7.66 5.64
C ALA A 37 4.97 -8.15 4.20
N GLY A 38 5.97 -8.91 3.73
CA GLY A 38 6.01 -9.41 2.36
C GLY A 38 6.58 -8.42 1.34
N LEU A 39 6.83 -7.18 1.73
CA LEU A 39 7.44 -6.18 0.87
C LEU A 39 8.95 -6.19 1.10
N ARG A 40 9.72 -6.53 0.06
CA ARG A 40 11.17 -6.61 0.14
C ARG A 40 11.86 -5.32 -0.24
N HIS A 41 11.30 -4.60 -1.19
CA HIS A 41 11.90 -3.39 -1.73
C HIS A 41 10.81 -2.42 -2.14
N SER A 42 11.06 -1.14 -1.91
CA SER A 42 10.17 -0.06 -2.30
C SER A 42 10.96 1.20 -2.61
N ARG A 43 10.53 1.93 -3.61
CA ARG A 43 11.11 3.23 -3.94
C ARG A 43 10.10 4.12 -4.66
N ALA A 44 10.33 5.41 -4.60
CA ALA A 44 9.60 6.40 -5.36
C ALA A 44 10.54 7.07 -6.37
N LEU A 45 10.10 7.18 -7.60
CA LEU A 45 10.81 7.85 -8.69
C LEU A 45 10.08 9.11 -9.09
N ASP A 46 10.81 10.13 -9.53
CA ASP A 46 10.23 11.36 -10.04
C ASP A 46 9.28 11.07 -11.22
N PRO A 47 8.44 12.04 -11.64
CA PRO A 47 7.51 11.81 -12.75
C PRO A 47 8.19 11.40 -14.06
N ALA A 48 9.47 11.75 -14.26
CA ALA A 48 10.24 11.28 -15.43
C ALA A 48 10.68 9.81 -15.29
N GLY A 49 10.58 9.23 -14.09
CA GLY A 49 10.96 7.85 -13.82
C GLY A 49 12.46 7.61 -13.77
N VAL A 50 13.26 8.65 -13.53
CA VAL A 50 14.73 8.60 -13.65
C VAL A 50 15.41 8.63 -12.28
N ALA A 51 15.03 9.54 -11.40
CA ALA A 51 15.69 9.76 -10.12
C ALA A 51 14.75 9.43 -8.95
N GLU A 52 15.30 8.84 -7.89
CA GLU A 52 14.55 8.64 -6.65
C GLU A 52 14.18 9.99 -6.05
N THR A 53 12.98 10.05 -5.45
CA THR A 53 12.46 11.26 -4.83
C THR A 53 11.82 10.94 -3.48
N GLN A 54 11.87 11.91 -2.57
CA GLN A 54 11.12 11.89 -1.32
C GLN A 54 9.94 12.87 -1.37
N ASP A 55 9.82 13.63 -2.45
CA ASP A 55 8.72 14.56 -2.69
C ASP A 55 7.58 13.86 -3.43
N LEU A 56 6.64 13.28 -2.67
CA LEU A 56 5.52 12.57 -3.24
C LEU A 56 4.41 13.54 -3.65
N ARG A 57 4.09 13.50 -4.94
CA ARG A 57 3.10 14.34 -5.59
C ARG A 57 2.47 13.55 -6.74
N PRO A 58 1.33 14.01 -7.31
CA PRO A 58 0.77 13.35 -8.49
C PRO A 58 1.80 13.23 -9.62
N GLY A 59 1.83 12.04 -10.23
CA GLY A 59 2.80 11.69 -11.29
C GLY A 59 4.02 10.92 -10.80
N VAL A 60 4.31 10.90 -9.51
CA VAL A 60 5.43 10.11 -8.94
C VAL A 60 5.15 8.62 -9.14
N ARG A 61 6.17 7.90 -9.58
CA ARG A 61 6.11 6.44 -9.78
C ARG A 61 6.58 5.72 -8.52
N LEU A 62 5.75 4.82 -8.02
CA LEU A 62 6.08 3.93 -6.90
C LEU A 62 6.41 2.54 -7.44
N GLU A 63 7.52 1.96 -7.01
CA GLU A 63 7.92 0.62 -7.40
C GLU A 63 8.08 -0.28 -6.17
N PHE A 64 7.45 -1.44 -6.22
CA PHE A 64 7.44 -2.40 -5.12
C PHE A 64 7.86 -3.78 -5.60
N THR A 65 8.65 -4.47 -4.78
CA THR A 65 8.93 -5.89 -4.94
C THR A 65 8.33 -6.65 -3.77
N LEU A 66 7.36 -7.49 -4.08
CA LEU A 66 6.63 -8.30 -3.10
C LEU A 66 7.15 -9.72 -3.12
N SER A 67 7.20 -10.37 -1.96
CA SER A 67 7.59 -11.77 -1.88
C SER A 67 6.70 -12.48 -0.85
N ALA A 68 6.06 -13.56 -1.27
CA ALA A 68 5.21 -14.38 -0.42
C ALA A 68 5.15 -15.80 -0.97
N ALA A 69 5.17 -16.80 -0.08
CA ALA A 69 5.07 -18.22 -0.43
C ALA A 69 6.05 -18.67 -1.54
N GLY A 70 7.27 -18.13 -1.51
CA GLY A 70 8.31 -18.45 -2.50
C GLY A 70 8.18 -17.74 -3.85
N LEU A 71 7.15 -16.89 -4.01
CA LEU A 71 6.95 -16.11 -5.22
C LEU A 71 7.41 -14.67 -5.01
N THR A 72 8.01 -14.10 -6.06
CA THR A 72 8.41 -12.69 -6.09
C THR A 72 7.65 -11.99 -7.20
N HIS A 73 7.07 -10.83 -6.91
CA HIS A 73 6.28 -10.06 -7.87
C HIS A 73 6.63 -8.57 -7.79
N LYS A 74 6.86 -7.96 -8.94
CA LYS A 74 7.13 -6.52 -9.05
C LYS A 74 5.87 -5.80 -9.49
N VAL A 75 5.55 -4.71 -8.79
CA VAL A 75 4.39 -3.86 -9.06
C VAL A 75 4.85 -2.42 -9.12
N ALA A 76 4.34 -1.68 -10.08
CA ALA A 76 4.54 -0.24 -10.15
C ALA A 76 3.20 0.48 -10.28
N SER A 77 3.13 1.65 -9.66
CA SER A 77 1.95 2.51 -9.69
C SER A 77 2.38 3.97 -9.87
N ILE A 78 1.43 4.79 -10.31
CA ILE A 78 1.60 6.23 -10.40
C ILE A 78 0.64 6.88 -9.39
N LEU A 79 1.17 7.79 -8.58
CA LEU A 79 0.33 8.58 -7.68
C LEU A 79 -0.57 9.50 -8.48
N THR A 80 -1.85 9.49 -8.16
CA THR A 80 -2.87 10.32 -8.83
C THR A 80 -3.40 11.43 -7.92
N VAL A 81 -3.46 11.19 -6.61
CA VAL A 81 -3.92 12.15 -5.60
C VAL A 81 -2.98 12.11 -4.41
N VAL A 82 -2.55 13.27 -3.94
CA VAL A 82 -1.78 13.44 -2.70
C VAL A 82 -2.37 14.63 -1.95
N GLU A 83 -3.16 14.36 -0.93
CA GLU A 83 -3.85 15.39 -0.12
C GLU A 83 -3.49 15.20 1.37
N PRO A 84 -2.35 15.77 1.82
CA PRO A 84 -1.97 15.65 3.23
C PRO A 84 -2.96 16.37 4.16
N PRO A 85 -3.24 15.83 5.33
CA PRO A 85 -2.82 14.54 5.85
C PRO A 85 -3.89 13.44 5.69
N HIS A 86 -4.74 13.52 4.67
CA HIS A 86 -5.97 12.75 4.58
C HIS A 86 -5.97 11.64 3.52
N ARG A 87 -5.45 11.91 2.32
CA ARG A 87 -5.70 11.01 1.20
C ARG A 87 -4.51 10.86 0.26
N LEU A 88 -4.28 9.61 -0.15
CA LEU A 88 -3.30 9.22 -1.14
C LEU A 88 -3.97 8.22 -2.09
N GLU A 89 -3.90 8.45 -3.40
CA GLU A 89 -4.47 7.54 -4.40
C GLU A 89 -3.42 7.21 -5.47
N TRP A 90 -3.53 6.03 -6.04
CA TRP A 90 -2.63 5.55 -7.08
C TRP A 90 -3.37 4.71 -8.13
N SER A 91 -2.76 4.61 -9.31
CA SER A 91 -3.16 3.69 -10.36
C SER A 91 -2.00 2.77 -10.70
N TYR A 92 -2.25 1.48 -10.83
CA TYR A 92 -1.22 0.52 -11.21
C TYR A 92 -0.88 0.67 -12.69
N VAL A 93 0.41 0.59 -13.02
CA VAL A 93 0.92 0.70 -14.39
C VAL A 93 1.76 -0.49 -14.81
N GLU A 94 2.18 -1.33 -13.87
CA GLU A 94 3.00 -2.52 -14.12
C GLU A 94 2.72 -3.58 -13.05
N GLY A 95 2.59 -4.83 -13.45
CA GLY A 95 2.39 -5.97 -12.55
C GLY A 95 0.97 -6.12 -12.02
N ALA A 96 0.14 -5.11 -12.17
CA ALA A 96 -1.28 -5.13 -11.81
C ALA A 96 -2.04 -4.10 -12.63
N LEU A 97 -3.35 -4.21 -12.66
CA LEU A 97 -4.29 -3.23 -13.22
C LEU A 97 -5.21 -2.75 -12.11
N GLY A 98 -5.75 -1.54 -12.24
CA GLY A 98 -6.64 -0.95 -11.26
C GLY A 98 -5.95 0.13 -10.44
N GLY A 99 -6.35 0.31 -9.22
CA GLY A 99 -5.80 1.36 -8.36
C GLY A 99 -6.14 1.15 -6.90
N GLY A 100 -5.77 2.12 -6.08
CA GLY A 100 -6.06 2.07 -4.67
C GLY A 100 -5.92 3.42 -3.98
N SER A 101 -6.19 3.41 -2.69
CA SER A 101 -6.10 4.60 -1.86
C SER A 101 -5.75 4.28 -0.41
N TRP A 102 -5.09 5.25 0.22
CA TRP A 102 -5.01 5.37 1.67
C TRP A 102 -5.87 6.54 2.10
N LEU A 103 -6.69 6.32 3.12
CA LEU A 103 -7.48 7.35 3.76
C LEU A 103 -7.12 7.42 5.23
N VAL A 104 -6.83 8.62 5.73
CA VAL A 104 -6.45 8.87 7.12
C VAL A 104 -7.45 9.83 7.71
N GLU A 105 -8.18 9.39 8.72
CA GLU A 105 -9.29 10.14 9.33
C GLU A 105 -9.14 10.16 10.86
N GLU A 106 -9.27 11.33 11.46
CA GLU A 106 -9.41 11.43 12.89
C GLU A 106 -10.83 11.00 13.28
N GLU A 107 -10.96 9.87 13.98
CA GLU A 107 -12.25 9.30 14.34
C GLU A 107 -12.76 9.82 15.67
N ALA A 108 -11.82 10.08 16.59
CA ALA A 108 -12.07 10.65 17.91
C ALA A 108 -10.79 11.35 18.37
N PRO A 109 -10.83 12.24 19.39
CA PRO A 109 -9.61 12.83 19.92
C PRO A 109 -8.59 11.75 20.31
N GLY A 110 -7.40 11.78 19.68
CA GLY A 110 -6.35 10.80 19.92
C GLY A 110 -6.51 9.44 19.22
N ALA A 111 -7.48 9.29 18.33
CA ALA A 111 -7.69 8.05 17.57
C ALA A 111 -7.78 8.35 16.07
N VAL A 112 -6.94 7.72 15.28
CA VAL A 112 -6.85 7.90 13.83
C VAL A 112 -7.21 6.58 13.14
N ARG A 113 -8.16 6.64 12.22
CA ARG A 113 -8.51 5.49 11.36
C ARG A 113 -7.71 5.59 10.07
N ILE A 114 -7.04 4.48 9.74
CA ILE A 114 -6.35 4.30 8.48
C ILE A 114 -7.16 3.30 7.68
N THR A 115 -7.56 3.66 6.47
CA THR A 115 -8.28 2.76 5.57
C THR A 115 -7.49 2.60 4.28
N VAL A 116 -7.16 1.37 3.92
CA VAL A 116 -6.60 1.03 2.61
C VAL A 116 -7.71 0.41 1.77
N SER A 117 -7.85 0.88 0.55
CA SER A 117 -8.76 0.31 -0.44
C SER A 117 -7.98 0.08 -1.71
N THR A 118 -8.13 -1.08 -2.32
CA THR A 118 -7.51 -1.36 -3.61
C THR A 118 -8.45 -2.22 -4.43
N ASP A 119 -8.59 -1.84 -5.69
CA ASP A 119 -9.26 -2.62 -6.72
C ASP A 119 -8.18 -3.00 -7.73
N TYR A 120 -7.84 -4.27 -7.79
CA TYR A 120 -6.69 -4.71 -8.57
C TYR A 120 -6.94 -6.03 -9.27
N ARG A 121 -6.24 -6.20 -10.37
CA ARG A 121 -6.08 -7.44 -11.08
C ARG A 121 -4.59 -7.67 -11.33
N ILE A 122 -4.06 -8.78 -10.84
CA ILE A 122 -2.63 -9.08 -10.94
C ILE A 122 -2.27 -9.50 -12.37
N ARG A 123 -1.12 -9.09 -12.83
CA ARG A 123 -0.51 -9.53 -14.11
C ARG A 123 0.79 -10.27 -13.83
N PRO A 124 1.06 -11.40 -14.49
CA PRO A 124 0.26 -12.08 -15.52
C PRO A 124 -0.98 -12.80 -14.97
N ALA A 125 -1.90 -13.15 -15.86
CA ALA A 125 -3.20 -13.72 -15.48
C ALA A 125 -3.12 -15.03 -14.67
N TRP A 126 -2.11 -15.86 -14.88
CA TRP A 126 -1.95 -17.09 -14.10
C TRP A 126 -1.66 -16.80 -12.62
N LEU A 127 -0.93 -15.71 -12.34
CA LEU A 127 -0.65 -15.28 -10.97
C LEU A 127 -1.91 -14.73 -10.31
N ASP A 128 -2.74 -14.01 -11.05
CA ASP A 128 -4.04 -13.53 -10.57
C ASP A 128 -4.95 -14.70 -10.17
N ARG A 129 -5.03 -15.73 -11.00
CA ARG A 129 -5.79 -16.96 -10.70
C ARG A 129 -5.28 -17.66 -9.45
N LEU A 130 -3.98 -17.69 -9.24
CA LEU A 130 -3.37 -18.26 -8.04
C LEU A 130 -3.72 -17.44 -6.79
N ALA A 131 -3.69 -16.11 -6.90
CA ALA A 131 -4.01 -15.19 -5.81
C ALA A 131 -5.46 -15.30 -5.33
N HIS A 132 -6.38 -15.80 -6.16
CA HIS A 132 -7.78 -15.99 -5.78
C HIS A 132 -8.04 -17.29 -5.01
N LYS A 133 -7.08 -18.19 -4.89
CA LYS A 133 -7.23 -19.42 -4.12
C LYS A 133 -7.31 -19.12 -2.62
N PRO A 134 -8.09 -19.89 -1.82
CA PRO A 134 -8.28 -19.62 -0.39
C PRO A 134 -6.99 -19.51 0.39
N PHE A 135 -5.98 -20.30 0.07
CA PHE A 135 -4.67 -20.26 0.73
C PHE A 135 -4.01 -18.87 0.58
N PHE A 136 -4.00 -18.33 -0.64
CA PHE A 136 -3.40 -17.02 -0.91
C PHE A 136 -4.21 -15.88 -0.31
N ARG A 137 -5.52 -16.00 -0.26
CA ARG A 137 -6.38 -15.00 0.40
C ARG A 137 -6.09 -14.91 1.89
N ARG A 138 -5.95 -16.06 2.56
CA ARG A 138 -5.57 -16.12 3.98
C ARG A 138 -4.18 -15.53 4.20
N LEU A 139 -3.24 -15.85 3.31
CA LEU A 139 -1.89 -15.30 3.36
C LEU A 139 -1.90 -13.77 3.25
N THR A 140 -2.70 -13.21 2.34
CA THR A 140 -2.85 -11.77 2.15
C THR A 140 -3.42 -11.10 3.41
N GLU A 141 -4.47 -11.68 3.99
CA GLU A 141 -5.06 -11.18 5.24
C GLU A 141 -4.06 -11.19 6.38
N ASP A 142 -3.29 -12.26 6.51
CA ASP A 142 -2.28 -12.40 7.54
C ASP A 142 -1.12 -11.41 7.36
N LEU A 143 -0.67 -11.21 6.12
CA LEU A 143 0.33 -10.20 5.79
C LEU A 143 -0.15 -8.78 6.13
N LEU A 144 -1.40 -8.49 5.87
CA LEU A 144 -1.98 -7.19 6.21
C LEU A 144 -2.02 -6.98 7.73
N LYS A 145 -2.49 -7.96 8.49
CA LYS A 145 -2.51 -7.87 9.95
C LYS A 145 -1.11 -7.63 10.53
N ARG A 146 -0.13 -8.39 10.05
CA ARG A 146 1.27 -8.20 10.48
C ARG A 146 1.80 -6.84 10.10
N SER A 147 1.46 -6.36 8.90
CA SER A 147 1.88 -5.03 8.45
C SER A 147 1.30 -3.94 9.34
N MET A 148 0.03 -4.03 9.71
CA MET A 148 -0.60 -3.03 10.57
C MET A 148 -0.02 -3.02 11.99
N HIS A 149 0.29 -4.18 12.55
CA HIS A 149 0.99 -4.26 13.84
C HIS A 149 2.38 -3.63 13.78
N ARG A 150 3.14 -3.92 12.72
CA ARG A 150 4.47 -3.34 12.52
C ARG A 150 4.38 -1.84 12.25
N PHE A 151 3.37 -1.40 11.53
CA PHE A 151 3.14 0.03 11.27
C PHE A 151 2.86 0.78 12.56
N ASP A 152 2.02 0.24 13.45
CA ASP A 152 1.75 0.81 14.75
C ASP A 152 3.07 0.98 15.54
N ALA A 153 3.88 -0.07 15.62
CA ALA A 153 5.18 -0.01 16.28
C ALA A 153 6.13 1.00 15.62
N HIS A 154 6.15 1.05 14.27
CA HIS A 154 6.94 2.00 13.51
C HIS A 154 6.57 3.45 13.83
N LEU A 155 5.28 3.74 13.95
CA LEU A 155 4.79 5.08 14.32
C LEU A 155 5.24 5.52 15.72
N ARG A 156 5.40 4.56 16.64
CA ARG A 156 5.73 4.85 18.05
C ARG A 156 7.23 4.92 18.32
N TYR A 157 8.03 4.14 17.60
CA TYR A 157 9.44 3.92 17.92
C TYR A 157 10.43 4.37 16.82
N CYS A 158 9.93 4.87 15.70
CA CYS A 158 10.78 5.34 14.60
C CYS A 158 10.59 6.86 14.25
#